data_b0e5da8a3a18c189fb23bcb2b3cb2e47
#
_entry.id   b0e5da8a3a18c189fb23bcb2b3cb2e47
#
_cell.length_a   1.000
_cell.length_b   1.000
_cell.length_c   1.000
_cell.angle_alpha   90.00
_cell.angle_beta   90.00
_cell.angle_gamma   90.00
#
_symmetry.space_group_name_H-M   'P 1'
#
loop_
_entity.id
_entity.type
_entity.pdbx_description
1 polymer ?
#
loop_
_entity_poly.entity_id
_entity_poly.type
_entity_poly.pdbx_seq_one_letter_code
_entity_poly.pdbx_strand_id
1 'polypeptide(L)'
;IPVDGGDATNCITGVDFLEAFCDGRLKVGSKKVICVGGGDTSIDVVSVARRLGHISKMNEQDTPENIVHGYVAQDVSESAAKEGAEVTLTSLFKKEEMTAAEQEVNDAMHEGVNILNGVMPVKIEKNDDNRAVAMIVADCTFDDKNIPVPVEGTERRIEADLIVAAIGQAPDIEGIDELGNERGFFEVDDYYRHKTKEGHFVAGDIIRPHLLTTAIGQGSIVSQTIKSYFENKDFKRRPKVDVHHFN
;
A
#
# COMPACT_ATOMS: atom_id res chain seq x y z
N ILE A 1 1.32 -7.02 -11.96
CA ILE A 1 0.15 -6.25 -12.46
C ILE A 1 -0.55 -7.14 -13.48
N PRO A 2 -1.87 -7.33 -13.42
CA PRO A 2 -2.61 -8.26 -14.29
C PRO A 2 -2.88 -7.67 -15.69
N VAL A 3 -1.83 -7.25 -16.38
CA VAL A 3 -1.88 -6.73 -17.76
C VAL A 3 -0.75 -7.37 -18.57
N ASP A 4 -0.85 -7.32 -19.91
CA ASP A 4 0.22 -7.78 -20.79
C ASP A 4 1.55 -7.08 -20.47
N GLY A 5 2.62 -7.82 -20.30
CA GLY A 5 3.93 -7.31 -19.88
C GLY A 5 4.10 -7.05 -18.37
N GLY A 6 3.07 -7.33 -17.56
CA GLY A 6 3.14 -7.14 -16.10
C GLY A 6 4.10 -8.07 -15.35
N ASP A 7 4.67 -9.04 -16.05
CA ASP A 7 5.72 -9.97 -15.60
C ASP A 7 7.15 -9.45 -15.82
N ALA A 8 7.31 -8.20 -16.25
CA ALA A 8 8.62 -7.60 -16.46
C ALA A 8 9.47 -7.63 -15.17
N THR A 9 10.78 -7.86 -15.31
CA THR A 9 11.72 -8.06 -14.18
C THR A 9 11.86 -6.86 -13.26
N ASN A 10 11.48 -5.67 -13.70
CA ASN A 10 11.43 -4.43 -12.94
C ASN A 10 9.97 -3.97 -12.67
N CYS A 11 9.03 -4.92 -12.69
CA CYS A 11 7.69 -4.76 -12.11
C CYS A 11 7.68 -5.52 -10.79
N ILE A 12 7.61 -4.80 -9.67
CA ILE A 12 7.67 -5.37 -8.32
C ILE A 12 6.44 -4.97 -7.51
N THR A 13 6.19 -5.66 -6.40
CA THR A 13 5.10 -5.28 -5.50
C THR A 13 5.50 -4.12 -4.59
N GLY A 14 4.51 -3.34 -4.11
CA GLY A 14 4.75 -2.27 -3.14
C GLY A 14 5.33 -2.80 -1.84
N VAL A 15 4.94 -4.00 -1.43
CA VAL A 15 5.47 -4.66 -0.22
C VAL A 15 6.94 -4.99 -0.39
N ASP A 16 7.34 -5.65 -1.48
CA ASP A 16 8.74 -5.98 -1.76
C ASP A 16 9.61 -4.72 -1.83
N PHE A 17 9.07 -3.64 -2.43
CA PHE A 17 9.75 -2.35 -2.51
C PHE A 17 9.99 -1.76 -1.12
N LEU A 18 8.95 -1.67 -0.29
CA LEU A 18 9.03 -1.09 1.06
C LEU A 18 9.84 -1.98 2.01
N GLU A 19 9.73 -3.31 1.91
CA GLU A 19 10.56 -4.23 2.67
C GLU A 19 12.04 -4.04 2.34
N ALA A 20 12.38 -3.99 1.05
CA ALA A 20 13.74 -3.74 0.62
C ALA A 20 14.29 -2.37 1.10
N PHE A 21 13.42 -1.36 1.21
CA PHE A 21 13.76 -0.08 1.81
C PHE A 21 14.04 -0.20 3.30
N CYS A 22 13.14 -0.82 4.06
CA CYS A 22 13.28 -0.99 5.51
C CYS A 22 14.52 -1.81 5.88
N ASP A 23 14.88 -2.79 5.06
CA ASP A 23 16.08 -3.62 5.23
C ASP A 23 17.37 -2.95 4.76
N GLY A 24 17.30 -1.73 4.24
CA GLY A 24 18.45 -1.02 3.67
C GLY A 24 19.02 -1.67 2.38
N ARG A 25 18.25 -2.58 1.76
CA ARG A 25 18.64 -3.30 0.52
C ARG A 25 18.27 -2.53 -0.74
N LEU A 26 17.39 -1.54 -0.64
CA LEU A 26 16.86 -0.81 -1.79
C LEU A 26 17.92 0.10 -2.39
N LYS A 27 18.28 -0.19 -3.64
CA LYS A 27 19.13 0.67 -4.47
C LYS A 27 18.31 1.16 -5.65
N VAL A 28 17.71 2.34 -5.54
CA VAL A 28 16.95 2.93 -6.64
C VAL A 28 17.89 3.70 -7.54
N GLY A 29 18.32 3.07 -8.62
CA GLY A 29 19.02 3.74 -9.74
C GLY A 29 18.04 4.23 -10.82
N SER A 30 16.76 4.05 -10.63
CA SER A 30 15.72 4.38 -11.60
C SER A 30 15.40 5.87 -11.57
N LYS A 31 15.34 6.49 -12.76
CA LYS A 31 15.00 7.91 -12.90
C LYS A 31 13.50 8.14 -13.04
N LYS A 32 12.77 7.16 -13.58
CA LYS A 32 11.34 7.21 -13.85
C LYS A 32 10.65 6.04 -13.16
N VAL A 33 9.89 6.34 -12.12
CA VAL A 33 9.18 5.34 -11.32
C VAL A 33 7.68 5.54 -11.48
N ILE A 34 6.97 4.48 -11.83
CA ILE A 34 5.51 4.46 -11.83
C ILE A 34 5.03 3.59 -10.69
N CYS A 35 4.17 4.12 -9.83
CA CYS A 35 3.41 3.35 -8.85
C CYS A 35 1.96 3.21 -9.31
N VAL A 36 1.42 2.00 -9.22
CA VAL A 36 0.02 1.71 -9.56
C VAL A 36 -0.74 1.42 -8.27
N GLY A 37 -1.70 2.27 -7.93
CA GLY A 37 -2.52 2.12 -6.73
C GLY A 37 -3.11 3.45 -6.27
N GLY A 38 -3.95 3.44 -5.25
CA GLY A 38 -4.62 4.63 -4.70
C GLY A 38 -4.82 4.56 -3.19
N GLY A 39 -4.16 3.63 -2.50
CA GLY A 39 -4.19 3.46 -1.04
C GLY A 39 -2.90 3.93 -0.37
N ASP A 40 -2.86 3.84 0.97
CA ASP A 40 -1.73 4.29 1.80
C ASP A 40 -0.38 3.68 1.34
N THR A 41 -0.36 2.37 1.05
CA THR A 41 0.85 1.70 0.52
C THR A 41 1.41 2.37 -0.74
N SER A 42 0.53 2.87 -1.63
CA SER A 42 0.98 3.54 -2.85
C SER A 42 1.60 4.90 -2.56
N ILE A 43 1.10 5.62 -1.57
CA ILE A 43 1.67 6.89 -1.11
C ILE A 43 3.02 6.67 -0.45
N ASP A 44 3.16 5.65 0.39
CA ASP A 44 4.46 5.27 0.97
C ASP A 44 5.49 4.95 -0.11
N VAL A 45 5.12 4.15 -1.13
CA VAL A 45 6.00 3.81 -2.25
C VAL A 45 6.47 5.05 -3.00
N VAL A 46 5.56 5.96 -3.37
CA VAL A 46 5.94 7.14 -4.17
C VAL A 46 6.77 8.13 -3.35
N SER A 47 6.49 8.28 -2.06
CA SER A 47 7.27 9.12 -1.16
C SER A 47 8.70 8.59 -1.00
N VAL A 48 8.85 7.27 -0.77
CA VAL A 48 10.17 6.62 -0.71
C VAL A 48 10.90 6.74 -2.05
N ALA A 49 10.25 6.43 -3.18
CA ALA A 49 10.86 6.51 -4.50
C ALA A 49 11.31 7.94 -4.83
N ARG A 50 10.48 8.94 -4.50
CA ARG A 50 10.79 10.35 -4.70
C ARG A 50 12.01 10.80 -3.91
N ARG A 51 12.13 10.36 -2.67
CA ARG A 51 13.21 10.74 -1.77
C ARG A 51 14.52 10.00 -2.05
N LEU A 52 14.45 8.71 -2.44
CA LEU A 52 15.64 7.87 -2.68
C LEU A 52 16.23 7.99 -4.09
N GLY A 53 15.48 8.50 -5.05
CA GLY A 53 15.86 8.48 -6.47
C GLY A 53 17.19 9.17 -6.80
N HIS A 54 17.77 9.95 -5.89
CA HIS A 54 18.99 10.73 -6.13
C HIS A 54 19.96 10.85 -4.95
N ILE A 55 19.86 10.01 -3.94
CA ILE A 55 20.94 9.96 -2.95
C ILE A 55 22.17 9.25 -3.56
N SER A 56 22.79 9.89 -4.55
CA SER A 56 24.04 9.43 -5.17
C SER A 56 25.27 9.74 -4.32
N LYS A 57 25.13 10.54 -3.27
CA LYS A 57 26.17 10.89 -2.29
C LYS A 57 25.53 10.96 -0.91
N MET A 58 25.25 9.83 -0.30
CA MET A 58 24.93 9.79 1.12
C MET A 58 26.16 10.15 1.93
N ASN A 59 26.04 11.14 2.79
CA ASN A 59 26.91 11.28 3.94
C ASN A 59 26.73 10.06 4.85
N GLU A 60 27.77 9.60 5.54
CA GLU A 60 27.63 8.49 6.52
C GLU A 60 26.56 8.77 7.59
N GLN A 61 26.19 10.03 7.80
CA GLN A 61 25.13 10.48 8.71
C GLN A 61 23.71 10.29 8.13
N ASP A 62 23.58 10.17 6.81
CA ASP A 62 22.32 10.04 6.08
C ASP A 62 22.04 8.58 5.70
N THR A 63 22.59 7.62 6.44
CA THR A 63 22.30 6.19 6.22
C THR A 63 20.84 5.90 6.55
N PRO A 64 20.21 4.90 5.88
CA PRO A 64 18.84 4.50 6.19
C PRO A 64 18.58 4.25 7.68
N GLU A 65 19.56 3.78 8.43
CA GLU A 65 19.51 3.59 9.88
C GLU A 65 19.29 4.89 10.64
N ASN A 66 19.93 5.98 10.21
CA ASN A 66 19.77 7.30 10.83
C ASN A 66 18.46 7.99 10.42
N ILE A 67 17.96 7.72 9.22
CA ILE A 67 16.67 8.23 8.74
C ILE A 67 15.53 7.59 9.54
N VAL A 68 15.61 6.29 9.84
CA VAL A 68 14.62 5.57 10.67
C VAL A 68 14.56 6.11 12.11
N HIS A 69 15.65 6.68 12.63
CA HIS A 69 15.68 7.29 13.96
C HIS A 69 15.16 8.75 14.02
N GLY A 70 14.63 9.29 12.94
CA GLY A 70 13.87 10.56 12.94
C GLY A 70 14.69 11.83 13.10
N TYR A 71 16.02 11.74 13.05
CA TYR A 71 16.90 12.89 13.27
C TYR A 71 17.13 13.78 12.04
N VAL A 72 16.77 13.35 10.83
CA VAL A 72 17.10 14.07 9.60
C VAL A 72 15.90 14.22 8.64
N ALA A 73 14.70 13.83 9.05
CA ALA A 73 13.57 13.66 8.15
C ALA A 73 13.11 14.96 7.45
N GLN A 74 13.30 16.12 8.03
CA GLN A 74 12.79 17.38 7.49
C GLN A 74 13.77 18.08 6.52
N ASP A 75 15.04 18.14 6.83
CA ASP A 75 16.04 18.85 5.98
C ASP A 75 16.48 18.02 4.77
N VAL A 76 16.56 16.69 4.92
CA VAL A 76 16.88 15.77 3.82
C VAL A 76 15.70 15.64 2.85
N SER A 77 14.47 15.71 3.33
CA SER A 77 13.27 15.63 2.49
C SER A 77 13.14 16.82 1.54
N GLU A 78 13.47 18.04 1.98
CA GLU A 78 13.45 19.23 1.10
C GLU A 78 14.58 19.23 0.06
N SER A 79 15.75 18.73 0.41
CA SER A 79 16.89 18.64 -0.52
C SER A 79 16.74 17.47 -1.50
N ALA A 80 16.25 16.32 -1.03
CA ALA A 80 15.97 15.16 -1.86
C ALA A 80 14.77 15.38 -2.80
N ALA A 81 13.76 16.14 -2.38
CA ALA A 81 12.62 16.50 -3.22
C ALA A 81 13.01 17.29 -4.47
N LYS A 82 14.12 18.00 -4.46
CA LYS A 82 14.61 18.76 -5.62
C LYS A 82 15.37 17.92 -6.65
N GLU A 83 15.87 16.76 -6.27
CA GLU A 83 16.73 15.93 -7.13
C GLU A 83 16.19 14.48 -7.31
N GLY A 84 15.04 14.13 -6.74
CA GLY A 84 14.49 12.80 -6.74
C GLY A 84 14.06 12.26 -8.12
N ALA A 85 13.75 10.98 -8.20
CA ALA A 85 13.21 10.38 -9.39
C ALA A 85 11.93 11.09 -9.86
N GLU A 86 11.67 11.10 -11.16
CA GLU A 86 10.37 11.44 -11.70
C GLU A 86 9.40 10.32 -11.31
N VAL A 87 8.48 10.61 -10.39
CA VAL A 87 7.55 9.63 -9.84
C VAL A 87 6.14 9.94 -10.30
N THR A 88 5.49 8.95 -10.90
CA THR A 88 4.08 9.01 -11.29
C THR A 88 3.28 7.97 -10.51
N LEU A 89 2.23 8.42 -9.83
CA LEU A 89 1.21 7.57 -9.23
C LEU A 89 0.00 7.49 -10.16
N THR A 90 -0.48 6.29 -10.46
CA THR A 90 -1.71 6.07 -11.21
C THR A 90 -2.77 5.46 -10.31
N SER A 91 -3.98 6.03 -10.32
CA SER A 91 -5.12 5.55 -9.53
C SER A 91 -6.34 5.36 -10.40
N LEU A 92 -7.07 4.25 -10.18
CA LEU A 92 -8.38 3.99 -10.80
C LEU A 92 -9.43 5.04 -10.41
N PHE A 93 -9.28 5.58 -9.20
CA PHE A 93 -10.25 6.49 -8.59
C PHE A 93 -9.88 7.95 -8.82
N LYS A 94 -10.87 8.81 -8.73
CA LYS A 94 -10.64 10.26 -8.64
C LYS A 94 -9.93 10.58 -7.33
N LYS A 95 -9.34 11.76 -7.23
CA LYS A 95 -8.58 12.17 -6.05
C LYS A 95 -9.41 12.06 -4.76
N GLU A 96 -10.65 12.48 -4.80
CA GLU A 96 -11.58 12.49 -3.67
C GLU A 96 -12.07 11.10 -3.26
N GLU A 97 -11.86 10.11 -4.14
CA GLU A 97 -12.28 8.72 -3.95
C GLU A 97 -11.10 7.80 -3.62
N MET A 98 -9.88 8.33 -3.59
CA MET A 98 -8.70 7.56 -3.17
C MET A 98 -8.86 7.12 -1.72
N THR A 99 -8.40 5.90 -1.39
CA THR A 99 -8.47 5.37 -0.03
C THR A 99 -7.32 5.84 0.85
N ALA A 100 -6.27 6.42 0.26
CA ALA A 100 -5.18 7.06 0.99
C ALA A 100 -5.66 8.34 1.70
N ALA A 101 -5.02 8.69 2.83
CA ALA A 101 -5.33 9.89 3.56
C ALA A 101 -5.11 11.14 2.70
N GLU A 102 -6.10 12.05 2.64
CA GLU A 102 -6.06 13.25 1.79
C GLU A 102 -4.80 14.11 2.05
N GLN A 103 -4.41 14.23 3.31
CA GLN A 103 -3.23 15.00 3.68
C GLN A 103 -1.96 14.39 3.06
N GLU A 104 -1.79 13.07 3.14
CA GLU A 104 -0.62 12.37 2.60
C GLU A 104 -0.57 12.45 1.06
N VAL A 105 -1.74 12.40 0.40
CA VAL A 105 -1.84 12.61 -1.05
C VAL A 105 -1.38 14.03 -1.42
N ASN A 106 -1.80 15.04 -0.64
CA ASN A 106 -1.38 16.42 -0.87
C ASN A 106 0.12 16.61 -0.62
N ASP A 107 0.66 16.00 0.42
CA ASP A 107 2.10 16.05 0.75
C ASP A 107 2.93 15.42 -0.36
N ALA A 108 2.54 14.25 -0.88
CA ALA A 108 3.20 13.62 -2.03
C ALA A 108 3.19 14.52 -3.28
N MET A 109 2.07 15.21 -3.55
CA MET A 109 1.99 16.19 -4.64
C MET A 109 2.93 17.39 -4.42
N HIS A 110 3.03 17.91 -3.20
CA HIS A 110 3.97 18.98 -2.87
C HIS A 110 5.44 18.54 -3.02
N GLU A 111 5.74 17.29 -2.77
CA GLU A 111 7.06 16.69 -3.03
C GLU A 111 7.33 16.45 -4.53
N GLY A 112 6.38 16.77 -5.41
CA GLY A 112 6.55 16.69 -6.86
C GLY A 112 6.18 15.32 -7.47
N VAL A 113 5.39 14.51 -6.77
CA VAL A 113 4.80 13.30 -7.36
C VAL A 113 3.69 13.72 -8.34
N ASN A 114 3.76 13.20 -9.57
CA ASN A 114 2.70 13.37 -10.55
C ASN A 114 1.60 12.34 -10.30
N ILE A 115 0.38 12.77 -9.97
CA ILE A 115 -0.74 11.86 -9.70
C ILE A 115 -1.73 11.88 -10.89
N LEU A 116 -1.91 10.74 -11.52
CA LEU A 116 -2.88 10.51 -12.60
C LEU A 116 -4.08 9.75 -12.02
N ASN A 117 -5.15 10.47 -11.79
CA ASN A 117 -6.41 9.92 -11.28
C ASN A 117 -7.34 9.45 -12.41
N GLY A 118 -8.20 8.47 -12.12
CA GLY A 118 -9.19 7.97 -13.09
C GLY A 118 -8.56 7.24 -14.26
N VAL A 119 -7.40 6.62 -14.07
CA VAL A 119 -6.69 5.87 -15.11
C VAL A 119 -6.37 4.45 -14.67
N MET A 120 -6.27 3.56 -15.63
CA MET A 120 -5.89 2.17 -15.41
C MET A 120 -4.76 1.75 -16.33
N PRO A 121 -3.88 0.83 -15.89
CA PRO A 121 -2.91 0.18 -16.75
C PRO A 121 -3.62 -0.67 -17.81
N VAL A 122 -3.15 -0.58 -19.04
CA VAL A 122 -3.65 -1.41 -20.17
C VAL A 122 -2.58 -2.40 -20.61
N LYS A 123 -1.33 -1.94 -20.66
CA LYS A 123 -0.19 -2.75 -21.12
C LYS A 123 1.11 -2.21 -20.56
N ILE A 124 2.10 -3.09 -20.40
CA ILE A 124 3.48 -2.73 -20.10
C ILE A 124 4.35 -3.12 -21.29
N GLU A 125 5.08 -2.15 -21.83
CA GLU A 125 6.06 -2.36 -22.88
C GLU A 125 7.37 -2.85 -22.31
N LYS A 126 7.91 -3.93 -22.85
CA LYS A 126 9.18 -4.53 -22.43
C LYS A 126 10.24 -4.44 -23.54
N ASN A 127 11.49 -4.33 -23.13
CA ASN A 127 12.63 -4.51 -24.03
C ASN A 127 13.03 -5.99 -24.17
N ASP A 128 14.09 -6.25 -24.94
CA ASP A 128 14.58 -7.60 -25.21
C ASP A 128 15.11 -8.32 -23.94
N ASP A 129 15.46 -7.57 -22.90
CA ASP A 129 15.91 -8.09 -21.60
C ASP A 129 14.75 -8.37 -20.62
N ASN A 130 13.51 -8.40 -21.11
CA ASN A 130 12.29 -8.55 -20.32
C ASN A 130 12.12 -7.48 -19.23
N ARG A 131 12.61 -6.25 -19.46
CA ARG A 131 12.44 -5.12 -18.57
C ARG A 131 11.37 -4.18 -19.11
N ALA A 132 10.51 -3.69 -18.23
CA ALA A 132 9.56 -2.62 -18.56
C ALA A 132 10.32 -1.35 -18.94
N VAL A 133 9.90 -0.71 -20.02
CA VAL A 133 10.40 0.58 -20.51
C VAL A 133 9.32 1.65 -20.57
N ALA A 134 8.07 1.22 -20.55
CA ALA A 134 6.91 2.12 -20.45
C ALA A 134 5.67 1.36 -19.99
N MET A 135 4.71 2.11 -19.49
CA MET A 135 3.35 1.65 -19.20
C MET A 135 2.37 2.43 -20.07
N ILE A 136 1.45 1.71 -20.73
CA ILE A 136 0.30 2.31 -21.39
C ILE A 136 -0.84 2.35 -20.39
N VAL A 137 -1.40 3.53 -20.16
CA VAL A 137 -2.59 3.75 -19.34
C VAL A 137 -3.72 4.30 -20.20
N ALA A 138 -4.96 4.01 -19.83
CA ALA A 138 -6.14 4.63 -20.41
C ALA A 138 -7.01 5.25 -19.32
N ASP A 139 -7.88 6.17 -19.67
CA ASP A 139 -8.91 6.64 -18.76
C ASP A 139 -9.78 5.46 -18.35
N CYS A 140 -10.23 5.45 -17.08
CA CYS A 140 -10.95 4.34 -16.47
C CYS A 140 -12.41 4.71 -16.20
N THR A 141 -13.31 3.82 -16.57
CA THR A 141 -14.71 3.82 -16.15
C THR A 141 -15.02 2.51 -15.44
N PHE A 142 -16.17 2.43 -14.77
CA PHE A 142 -16.62 1.22 -14.11
C PHE A 142 -17.89 0.70 -14.78
N ASP A 143 -17.94 -0.60 -15.03
CA ASP A 143 -19.13 -1.26 -15.56
C ASP A 143 -20.22 -1.45 -14.49
N ASP A 144 -21.36 -2.04 -14.87
CA ASP A 144 -22.50 -2.30 -13.98
C ASP A 144 -22.17 -3.23 -12.80
N LYS A 145 -21.04 -3.95 -12.87
CA LYS A 145 -20.51 -4.83 -11.81
C LYS A 145 -19.41 -4.18 -10.99
N ASN A 146 -19.18 -2.88 -11.21
CA ASN A 146 -18.10 -2.13 -10.58
C ASN A 146 -16.70 -2.67 -10.93
N ILE A 147 -16.52 -3.20 -12.14
CA ILE A 147 -15.23 -3.63 -12.68
C ILE A 147 -14.64 -2.49 -13.50
N PRO A 148 -13.35 -2.13 -13.29
CA PRO A 148 -12.72 -1.06 -14.06
C PRO A 148 -12.55 -1.49 -15.53
N VAL A 149 -12.90 -0.58 -16.44
CA VAL A 149 -12.84 -0.78 -17.91
C VAL A 149 -12.12 0.40 -18.54
N PRO A 150 -11.14 0.17 -19.43
CA PRO A 150 -10.46 1.25 -20.13
C PRO A 150 -11.38 1.93 -21.16
N VAL A 151 -11.24 3.24 -21.28
CA VAL A 151 -11.91 4.02 -22.32
C VAL A 151 -11.04 4.00 -23.58
N GLU A 152 -11.56 3.41 -24.66
CA GLU A 152 -10.86 3.34 -25.95
C GLU A 152 -10.51 4.73 -26.49
N GLY A 153 -9.30 4.86 -27.07
CA GLY A 153 -8.84 6.10 -27.69
C GLY A 153 -8.28 7.13 -26.70
N THR A 154 -8.16 6.75 -25.40
CA THR A 154 -7.55 7.62 -24.37
C THR A 154 -6.17 7.13 -23.94
N GLU A 155 -5.61 6.15 -24.64
CA GLU A 155 -4.34 5.52 -24.30
C GLU A 155 -3.20 6.54 -24.29
N ARG A 156 -2.39 6.49 -23.22
CA ARG A 156 -1.22 7.34 -23.02
C ARG A 156 -0.03 6.48 -22.62
N ARG A 157 1.11 6.76 -23.23
CA ARG A 157 2.36 6.08 -22.93
C ARG A 157 3.14 6.88 -21.88
N ILE A 158 3.53 6.23 -20.81
CA ILE A 158 4.36 6.79 -19.73
C ILE A 158 5.64 5.97 -19.66
N GLU A 159 6.78 6.60 -19.81
CA GLU A 159 8.08 5.93 -19.69
C GLU A 159 8.35 5.52 -18.25
N ALA A 160 8.98 4.35 -18.07
CA ALA A 160 9.30 3.82 -16.75
C ALA A 160 10.60 3.01 -16.76
N ASP A 161 11.41 3.22 -15.75
CA ASP A 161 12.57 2.38 -15.42
C ASP A 161 12.22 1.35 -14.32
N LEU A 162 11.19 1.63 -13.54
CA LEU A 162 10.66 0.78 -12.48
C LEU A 162 9.15 0.97 -12.39
N ILE A 163 8.42 -0.13 -12.27
CA ILE A 163 6.97 -0.12 -12.01
C ILE A 163 6.71 -0.84 -10.69
N VAL A 164 5.96 -0.20 -9.79
CA VAL A 164 5.64 -0.74 -8.47
C VAL A 164 4.13 -0.92 -8.36
N ALA A 165 3.68 -2.13 -8.11
CA ALA A 165 2.27 -2.49 -7.96
C ALA A 165 1.85 -2.39 -6.49
N ALA A 166 1.03 -1.40 -6.15
CA ALA A 166 0.42 -1.21 -4.83
C ALA A 166 -1.12 -1.35 -4.92
N ILE A 167 -1.58 -2.40 -5.61
CA ILE A 167 -2.99 -2.65 -5.99
C ILE A 167 -3.77 -3.47 -4.96
N GLY A 168 -3.27 -3.60 -3.76
CA GLY A 168 -3.85 -4.37 -2.66
C GLY A 168 -3.06 -5.63 -2.34
N GLN A 169 -3.43 -6.24 -1.23
CA GLN A 169 -2.84 -7.47 -0.70
C GLN A 169 -3.94 -8.50 -0.52
N ALA A 170 -3.59 -9.77 -0.70
CA ALA A 170 -4.42 -10.90 -0.35
C ALA A 170 -3.74 -11.67 0.79
N PRO A 171 -4.50 -12.22 1.75
CA PRO A 171 -3.93 -13.06 2.78
C PRO A 171 -3.43 -14.37 2.19
N ASP A 172 -2.30 -14.84 2.68
CA ASP A 172 -1.83 -16.21 2.47
C ASP A 172 -2.39 -17.08 3.61
N ILE A 173 -3.26 -18.01 3.26
CA ILE A 173 -3.93 -18.92 4.19
C ILE A 173 -3.62 -20.38 3.88
N GLU A 174 -2.51 -20.67 3.19
CA GLU A 174 -2.09 -22.03 2.89
C GLU A 174 -2.04 -22.89 4.17
N GLY A 175 -2.73 -24.03 4.12
CA GLY A 175 -2.84 -24.97 5.25
C GLY A 175 -3.95 -24.65 6.26
N ILE A 176 -4.67 -23.53 6.12
CA ILE A 176 -5.85 -23.15 6.91
C ILE A 176 -6.97 -22.60 6.02
N ASP A 177 -7.00 -23.04 4.77
CA ASP A 177 -7.92 -22.55 3.72
C ASP A 177 -9.39 -22.64 4.14
N GLU A 178 -9.74 -23.63 4.97
CA GLU A 178 -11.11 -23.84 5.45
C GLU A 178 -11.61 -22.77 6.42
N LEU A 179 -10.74 -21.85 6.86
CA LEU A 179 -11.09 -20.72 7.72
C LEU A 179 -11.36 -19.44 6.91
N GLY A 180 -10.91 -19.39 5.65
CA GLY A 180 -11.08 -18.23 4.78
C GLY A 180 -12.38 -18.26 3.97
N ASN A 181 -12.82 -17.08 3.57
CA ASN A 181 -13.83 -16.95 2.52
C ASN A 181 -13.16 -17.05 1.12
N GLU A 182 -13.93 -16.89 0.05
CA GLU A 182 -13.45 -16.96 -1.34
C GLU A 182 -12.27 -16.02 -1.67
N ARG A 183 -12.07 -14.98 -0.85
CA ARG A 183 -10.96 -14.01 -0.98
C ARG A 183 -9.81 -14.28 0.01
N GLY A 184 -9.88 -15.34 0.80
CA GLY A 184 -8.92 -15.68 1.83
C GLY A 184 -9.09 -14.93 3.16
N PHE A 185 -10.01 -13.99 3.28
CA PHE A 185 -10.25 -13.27 4.53
C PHE A 185 -11.12 -14.08 5.49
N PHE A 186 -10.87 -13.93 6.80
CA PHE A 186 -11.65 -14.61 7.82
C PHE A 186 -12.86 -13.78 8.24
N GLU A 187 -14.01 -14.44 8.30
CA GLU A 187 -15.25 -13.79 8.74
C GLU A 187 -15.44 -13.95 10.25
N VAL A 188 -15.67 -12.84 10.93
CA VAL A 188 -15.85 -12.79 12.38
C VAL A 188 -17.14 -12.09 12.78
N ASP A 189 -17.56 -12.34 14.02
CA ASP A 189 -18.62 -11.59 14.67
C ASP A 189 -18.10 -10.30 15.35
N ASP A 190 -18.97 -9.55 16.03
CA ASP A 190 -18.63 -8.32 16.73
C ASP A 190 -17.61 -8.49 17.87
N TYR A 191 -17.36 -9.71 18.28
CA TYR A 191 -16.41 -10.10 19.33
C TYR A 191 -15.16 -10.77 18.78
N TYR A 192 -15.01 -10.74 17.44
CA TYR A 192 -13.88 -11.34 16.71
C TYR A 192 -13.77 -12.86 16.86
N ARG A 193 -14.90 -13.55 17.11
CA ARG A 193 -14.99 -15.01 16.99
C ARG A 193 -15.26 -15.37 15.55
N HIS A 194 -14.61 -16.41 15.05
CA HIS A 194 -14.85 -16.91 13.72
C HIS A 194 -16.33 -17.36 13.57
N LYS A 195 -16.99 -16.93 12.50
CA LYS A 195 -18.45 -17.15 12.33
C LYS A 195 -18.86 -18.62 12.25
N THR A 196 -18.00 -19.47 11.68
CA THR A 196 -18.33 -20.87 11.37
C THR A 196 -17.50 -21.89 12.16
N LYS A 197 -16.43 -21.46 12.85
CA LYS A 197 -15.51 -22.34 13.58
C LYS A 197 -15.47 -21.95 15.05
N GLU A 198 -16.10 -22.73 15.89
CA GLU A 198 -16.10 -22.51 17.33
C GLU A 198 -14.67 -22.63 17.91
N GLY A 199 -14.37 -21.83 18.92
CA GLY A 199 -13.04 -21.79 19.56
C GLY A 199 -11.96 -21.10 18.75
N HIS A 200 -12.27 -20.54 17.58
CA HIS A 200 -11.36 -19.74 16.78
C HIS A 200 -11.62 -18.24 16.95
N PHE A 201 -10.54 -17.48 17.16
CA PHE A 201 -10.58 -16.05 17.38
C PHE A 201 -9.59 -15.38 16.44
N VAL A 202 -9.94 -14.23 15.88
CA VAL A 202 -9.18 -13.62 14.79
C VAL A 202 -9.03 -12.11 15.05
N ALA A 203 -7.87 -11.54 14.74
CA ALA A 203 -7.64 -10.09 14.78
C ALA A 203 -6.62 -9.69 13.70
N GLY A 204 -6.64 -8.42 13.33
CA GLY A 204 -5.69 -7.84 12.37
C GLY A 204 -6.13 -8.00 10.92
N ASP A 205 -5.16 -7.84 10.02
CA ASP A 205 -5.35 -7.68 8.58
C ASP A 205 -5.96 -8.91 7.88
N ILE A 206 -5.87 -10.08 8.51
CA ILE A 206 -6.51 -11.31 8.02
C ILE A 206 -8.05 -11.19 7.97
N ILE A 207 -8.65 -10.27 8.74
CA ILE A 207 -10.07 -9.94 8.66
C ILE A 207 -10.30 -8.94 7.52
N ARG A 208 -9.51 -7.89 7.52
CA ARG A 208 -9.46 -6.82 6.52
C ARG A 208 -8.24 -5.95 6.78
N PRO A 209 -7.38 -5.72 5.77
CA PRO A 209 -6.26 -4.79 5.90
C PRO A 209 -6.72 -3.41 6.37
N HIS A 210 -6.06 -2.89 7.41
CA HIS A 210 -6.36 -1.58 7.98
C HIS A 210 -5.14 -1.02 8.75
N LEU A 211 -5.32 0.08 9.48
CA LEU A 211 -4.27 0.69 10.28
C LEU A 211 -3.79 -0.23 11.42
N LEU A 212 -2.51 -0.12 11.77
CA LEU A 212 -1.92 -0.82 12.91
C LEU A 212 -2.70 -0.61 14.22
N THR A 213 -3.18 0.61 14.46
CA THR A 213 -4.02 0.95 15.62
C THR A 213 -5.33 0.15 15.65
N THR A 214 -5.92 -0.13 14.49
CA THR A 214 -7.10 -1.00 14.37
C THR A 214 -6.77 -2.42 14.78
N ALA A 215 -5.65 -2.98 14.29
CA ALA A 215 -5.21 -4.34 14.66
C ALA A 215 -4.93 -4.47 16.16
N ILE A 216 -4.29 -3.48 16.77
CA ILE A 216 -4.06 -3.43 18.24
C ILE A 216 -5.39 -3.39 19.01
N GLY A 217 -6.33 -2.55 18.57
CA GLY A 217 -7.66 -2.45 19.16
C GLY A 217 -8.45 -3.77 19.09
N GLN A 218 -8.40 -4.43 17.92
CA GLN A 218 -9.00 -5.75 17.71
C GLN A 218 -8.35 -6.80 18.63
N GLY A 219 -7.02 -6.85 18.72
CA GLY A 219 -6.29 -7.75 19.62
C GLY A 219 -6.68 -7.58 21.08
N SER A 220 -6.91 -6.35 21.53
CA SER A 220 -7.41 -6.05 22.89
C SER A 220 -8.80 -6.64 23.15
N ILE A 221 -9.71 -6.57 22.16
CA ILE A 221 -11.05 -7.16 22.28
C ILE A 221 -10.96 -8.68 22.25
N VAL A 222 -10.19 -9.24 21.31
CA VAL A 222 -9.99 -10.68 21.18
C VAL A 222 -9.48 -11.30 22.47
N SER A 223 -8.47 -10.69 23.12
CA SER A 223 -7.91 -11.19 24.37
C SER A 223 -8.97 -11.32 25.48
N GLN A 224 -9.89 -10.36 25.56
CA GLN A 224 -11.00 -10.38 26.51
C GLN A 224 -12.06 -11.41 26.14
N THR A 225 -12.34 -11.55 24.85
CA THR A 225 -13.28 -12.57 24.33
C THR A 225 -12.76 -13.98 24.65
N ILE A 226 -11.48 -14.26 24.41
CA ILE A 226 -10.84 -15.53 24.75
C ILE A 226 -10.92 -15.81 26.26
N LYS A 227 -10.61 -14.81 27.10
CA LYS A 227 -10.75 -14.95 28.56
C LYS A 227 -12.16 -15.31 28.96
N SER A 228 -13.17 -14.61 28.45
CA SER A 228 -14.59 -14.89 28.75
C SER A 228 -15.02 -16.29 28.27
N TYR A 229 -14.54 -16.72 27.11
CA TYR A 229 -14.79 -18.04 26.58
C TYR A 229 -14.29 -19.14 27.53
N PHE A 230 -13.05 -19.07 28.02
CA PHE A 230 -12.51 -20.05 28.94
C PHE A 230 -13.12 -19.99 30.35
N GLU A 231 -13.62 -18.82 30.76
CA GLU A 231 -14.32 -18.66 32.04
C GLU A 231 -15.81 -19.01 31.95
N ASN A 232 -16.32 -19.44 30.78
CA ASN A 232 -17.74 -19.66 30.50
C ASN A 232 -18.62 -18.47 30.92
N LYS A 233 -18.16 -17.24 30.63
CA LYS A 233 -18.86 -16.01 30.94
C LYS A 233 -19.32 -15.33 29.66
N ASP A 234 -20.46 -14.61 29.75
CA ASP A 234 -20.89 -13.74 28.67
C ASP A 234 -19.87 -12.63 28.47
N PHE A 235 -19.47 -12.42 27.20
CA PHE A 235 -18.59 -11.32 26.85
C PHE A 235 -19.36 -9.99 26.94
N LYS A 236 -18.80 -9.04 27.72
CA LYS A 236 -19.29 -7.66 27.76
C LYS A 236 -18.20 -6.75 27.20
N ARG A 237 -18.49 -6.11 26.07
CA ARG A 237 -17.60 -5.11 25.49
C ARG A 237 -17.38 -3.98 26.50
N ARG A 238 -16.12 -3.62 26.76
CA ARG A 238 -15.85 -2.46 27.60
C ARG A 238 -16.43 -1.23 26.91
N PRO A 239 -17.08 -0.30 27.64
CA PRO A 239 -17.49 0.97 27.08
C PRO A 239 -16.23 1.68 26.52
N LYS A 240 -16.39 2.41 25.43
CA LYS A 240 -15.32 3.30 24.95
C LYS A 240 -14.99 4.27 26.08
N VAL A 241 -13.73 4.29 26.49
CA VAL A 241 -13.26 5.30 27.44
C VAL A 241 -13.11 6.59 26.64
N ASP A 242 -13.87 7.62 27.00
CA ASP A 242 -13.60 8.96 26.50
C ASP A 242 -12.24 9.38 27.05
N VAL A 243 -11.29 9.58 26.17
CA VAL A 243 -10.01 10.17 26.52
C VAL A 243 -10.30 11.63 26.82
N HIS A 244 -10.39 11.97 28.09
CA HIS A 244 -10.43 13.38 28.50
C HIS A 244 -9.11 14.01 28.07
N HIS A 245 -9.16 14.95 27.13
CA HIS A 245 -8.02 15.80 26.83
C HIS A 245 -7.67 16.55 28.12
N PHE A 246 -6.52 16.26 28.67
CA PHE A 246 -5.94 17.12 29.72
C PHE A 246 -5.59 18.45 29.04
N ASN A 247 -6.29 19.51 29.41
CA ASN A 247 -5.96 20.90 29.07
C ASN A 247 -4.69 21.33 29.81
#